data_02eef9d529ff52ade3f815fc3282b218
#
_entry.id   02eef9d529ff52ade3f815fc3282b218
#
_cell.length_a   1.000
_cell.length_b   1.000
_cell.length_c   1.000
_cell.angle_alpha   90.00
_cell.angle_beta   90.00
_cell.angle_gamma   90.00
#
_symmetry.space_group_name_H-M   'P 1'
#
loop_
_entity.id
_entity.type
_entity.pdbx_description
1 polymer ?
#
loop_
_entity_poly.entity_id
_entity_poly.type
_entity_poly.pdbx_seq_one_letter_code
_entity_poly.pdbx_strand_id
1 'polypeptide(L)'
;FIDLTTKVTTLYDHNHEPINYLLINVDKTEDTIAYNKIQEFESFFDLVGDYAKVGYAHFDALSRDGYALRSWYRNVGEEEGTPLPEIIGIHSHFHPEDRAVMIDFLDKVIKGESSKLSRDVRIRRADGNYTWTRVNVLVRNYQLQDNIIEMLCINFDITELKETERMLIGAKEKAEEADRLKSAFLANMSHEIRTPLNAIVGFSSLLEEAEDAEEKHLYATIIEENNKLLLQLISDILDLSKIEAGTFDIIPEQVDAQQLCN
;
A
#
# COMPACT_ATOMS: atom_id res chain seq x y z
N PHE A 1 -2.08 -39.87 -30.12
CA PHE A 1 -3.06 -40.71 -29.40
C PHE A 1 -4.44 -40.26 -29.82
N ILE A 2 -5.31 -41.22 -30.10
CA ILE A 2 -6.73 -40.99 -30.38
C ILE A 2 -7.51 -41.51 -29.17
N ASP A 3 -8.39 -40.64 -28.59
CA ASP A 3 -9.26 -41.01 -27.47
C ASP A 3 -10.62 -41.51 -28.02
N LEU A 4 -10.84 -42.80 -27.90
CA LEU A 4 -12.03 -43.47 -28.45
C LEU A 4 -12.92 -43.99 -27.31
N THR A 5 -14.17 -43.56 -27.27
CA THR A 5 -15.19 -44.20 -26.45
C THR A 5 -15.93 -45.23 -27.31
N THR A 6 -15.86 -46.51 -26.91
CA THR A 6 -16.55 -47.62 -27.59
C THR A 6 -17.81 -47.98 -26.81
N LYS A 7 -18.96 -47.87 -27.45
CA LYS A 7 -20.22 -48.40 -26.95
C LYS A 7 -20.54 -49.72 -27.66
N VAL A 8 -20.71 -50.78 -26.89
CA VAL A 8 -21.10 -52.10 -27.39
C VAL A 8 -22.57 -52.34 -27.07
N THR A 9 -23.36 -52.70 -28.08
CA THR A 9 -24.75 -53.06 -27.92
C THR A 9 -24.96 -54.43 -28.53
N THR A 10 -25.55 -55.35 -27.78
CA THR A 10 -25.91 -56.69 -28.26
C THR A 10 -27.23 -56.59 -29.02
N LEU A 11 -27.24 -57.17 -30.19
CA LEU A 11 -28.46 -57.34 -31.01
C LEU A 11 -29.03 -58.75 -30.78
N TYR A 12 -30.28 -58.83 -30.55
CA TYR A 12 -30.96 -60.08 -30.26
C TYR A 12 -31.99 -60.41 -31.40
N ASP A 13 -32.22 -61.71 -31.59
CA ASP A 13 -33.34 -62.19 -32.47
C ASP A 13 -34.68 -62.08 -31.79
N HIS A 14 -35.75 -62.58 -32.49
CA HIS A 14 -37.12 -62.60 -32.00
C HIS A 14 -37.31 -63.53 -30.80
N ASN A 15 -36.34 -64.46 -30.54
CA ASN A 15 -36.31 -65.36 -29.41
C ASN A 15 -35.48 -64.87 -28.24
N HIS A 16 -34.95 -63.61 -28.31
CA HIS A 16 -34.01 -63.00 -27.32
C HIS A 16 -32.64 -63.67 -27.29
N GLU A 17 -32.26 -64.40 -28.35
CA GLU A 17 -30.87 -64.94 -28.48
C GLU A 17 -29.99 -63.93 -29.13
N PRO A 18 -28.76 -63.73 -28.64
CA PRO A 18 -27.78 -62.73 -29.17
C PRO A 18 -27.34 -63.18 -30.57
N ILE A 19 -27.60 -62.36 -31.59
CA ILE A 19 -27.18 -62.60 -32.97
C ILE A 19 -25.95 -61.84 -33.39
N ASN A 20 -25.73 -60.67 -32.84
CA ASN A 20 -24.60 -59.83 -33.22
C ASN A 20 -24.29 -58.77 -32.19
N TYR A 21 -23.16 -58.08 -32.37
CA TYR A 21 -22.74 -56.93 -31.55
C TYR A 21 -22.59 -55.71 -32.45
N LEU A 22 -23.19 -54.59 -32.02
CA LEU A 22 -22.96 -53.31 -32.66
C LEU A 22 -21.90 -52.55 -31.83
N LEU A 23 -20.77 -52.20 -32.46
CA LEU A 23 -19.75 -51.38 -31.89
C LEU A 23 -19.85 -49.96 -32.49
N ILE A 24 -20.03 -48.97 -31.61
CA ILE A 24 -20.01 -47.56 -31.98
C ILE A 24 -18.78 -46.95 -31.34
N ASN A 25 -17.85 -46.52 -32.16
CA ASN A 25 -16.65 -45.78 -31.71
C ASN A 25 -16.89 -44.30 -31.92
N VAL A 26 -16.77 -43.53 -30.86
CA VAL A 26 -16.85 -42.05 -30.87
C VAL A 26 -15.47 -41.53 -30.58
N ASP A 27 -14.92 -40.79 -31.53
CA ASP A 27 -13.67 -40.06 -31.30
C ASP A 27 -13.92 -38.87 -30.40
N LYS A 28 -13.26 -38.85 -29.23
CA LYS A 28 -13.32 -37.79 -28.24
C LYS A 28 -12.03 -37.03 -28.09
N THR A 29 -11.11 -37.19 -29.01
CA THR A 29 -9.76 -36.60 -28.94
C THR A 29 -9.83 -35.08 -28.80
N GLU A 30 -10.64 -34.39 -29.60
CA GLU A 30 -10.82 -32.94 -29.54
C GLU A 30 -11.45 -32.52 -28.22
N ASP A 31 -12.47 -33.23 -27.75
CA ASP A 31 -13.13 -32.94 -26.45
C ASP A 31 -12.13 -33.09 -25.28
N THR A 32 -11.35 -34.17 -25.31
CA THR A 32 -10.32 -34.43 -24.27
C THR A 32 -9.21 -33.39 -24.28
N ILE A 33 -8.73 -32.96 -25.46
CA ILE A 33 -7.73 -31.89 -25.60
C ILE A 33 -8.30 -30.57 -25.09
N ALA A 34 -9.54 -30.23 -25.44
CA ALA A 34 -10.19 -29.00 -24.98
C ALA A 34 -10.36 -29.01 -23.46
N TYR A 35 -10.83 -30.13 -22.90
CA TYR A 35 -10.98 -30.31 -21.45
C TYR A 35 -9.63 -30.15 -20.72
N ASN A 36 -8.57 -30.81 -21.20
CA ASN A 36 -7.26 -30.71 -20.57
C ASN A 36 -6.69 -29.26 -20.61
N LYS A 37 -6.91 -28.55 -21.72
CA LYS A 37 -6.53 -27.14 -21.81
C LYS A 37 -7.29 -26.27 -20.81
N ILE A 38 -8.57 -26.51 -20.60
CA ILE A 38 -9.36 -25.79 -19.61
C ILE A 38 -8.80 -26.05 -18.21
N GLN A 39 -8.49 -27.29 -17.86
CA GLN A 39 -7.91 -27.67 -16.57
C GLN A 39 -6.51 -27.06 -16.36
N GLU A 40 -5.69 -27.00 -17.40
CA GLU A 40 -4.39 -26.31 -17.33
C GLU A 40 -4.57 -24.81 -17.08
N PHE A 41 -5.54 -24.17 -17.74
CA PHE A 41 -5.87 -22.76 -17.53
C PHE A 41 -6.37 -22.49 -16.10
N GLU A 42 -7.28 -23.29 -15.60
CA GLU A 42 -7.77 -23.17 -14.22
C GLU A 42 -6.64 -23.31 -13.21
N SER A 43 -5.78 -24.34 -13.36
CA SER A 43 -4.62 -24.55 -12.49
C SER A 43 -3.63 -23.40 -12.54
N PHE A 44 -3.40 -22.84 -13.75
CA PHE A 44 -2.55 -21.68 -13.94
C PHE A 44 -3.11 -20.45 -13.25
N PHE A 45 -4.41 -20.16 -13.41
CA PHE A 45 -5.06 -19.02 -12.77
C PHE A 45 -5.10 -19.16 -11.25
N ASP A 46 -5.29 -20.37 -10.72
CA ASP A 46 -5.22 -20.60 -9.27
C ASP A 46 -3.81 -20.32 -8.74
N LEU A 47 -2.79 -20.80 -9.44
CA LEU A 47 -1.38 -20.53 -9.08
C LEU A 47 -1.09 -19.02 -9.09
N VAL A 48 -1.44 -18.33 -10.18
CA VAL A 48 -1.27 -16.86 -10.30
C VAL A 48 -2.08 -16.15 -9.22
N GLY A 49 -3.30 -16.60 -8.98
CA GLY A 49 -4.18 -16.06 -7.94
C GLY A 49 -3.58 -16.16 -6.54
N ASP A 50 -2.94 -17.27 -6.22
CA ASP A 50 -2.31 -17.49 -4.92
C ASP A 50 -1.05 -16.64 -4.72
N TYR A 51 -0.16 -16.61 -5.72
CA TYR A 51 1.11 -15.88 -5.61
C TYR A 51 0.97 -14.37 -5.83
N ALA A 52 0.21 -13.96 -6.84
CA ALA A 52 0.04 -12.54 -7.19
C ALA A 52 -1.17 -11.90 -6.52
N LYS A 53 -1.92 -12.63 -5.70
CA LYS A 53 -3.15 -12.17 -5.03
C LYS A 53 -4.17 -11.59 -6.03
N VAL A 54 -4.26 -12.22 -7.20
CA VAL A 54 -5.15 -11.82 -8.30
C VAL A 54 -6.39 -12.71 -8.31
N GLY A 55 -7.56 -12.11 -8.29
CA GLY A 55 -8.82 -12.81 -8.45
C GLY A 55 -9.50 -12.48 -9.78
N TYR A 56 -10.23 -13.45 -10.33
CA TYR A 56 -10.99 -13.30 -11.56
C TYR A 56 -12.43 -13.74 -11.35
N ALA A 57 -13.38 -12.94 -11.87
CA ALA A 57 -14.77 -13.29 -11.97
C ALA A 57 -15.33 -12.87 -13.33
N HIS A 58 -16.27 -13.64 -13.84
CA HIS A 58 -17.08 -13.35 -15.02
C HIS A 58 -18.54 -13.48 -14.65
N PHE A 59 -19.33 -12.44 -14.86
CA PHE A 59 -20.73 -12.42 -14.47
C PHE A 59 -21.54 -11.47 -15.35
N ASP A 60 -22.84 -11.70 -15.39
CA ASP A 60 -23.81 -10.77 -15.97
C ASP A 60 -24.21 -9.71 -14.93
N ALA A 61 -24.21 -8.42 -15.33
CA ALA A 61 -24.50 -7.32 -14.42
C ALA A 61 -25.95 -7.25 -13.96
N LEU A 62 -26.89 -7.80 -14.73
CA LEU A 62 -28.33 -7.73 -14.45
C LEU A 62 -28.80 -8.92 -13.65
N SER A 63 -28.54 -10.14 -14.14
CA SER A 63 -28.88 -11.38 -13.42
C SER A 63 -27.93 -11.63 -12.23
N ARG A 64 -26.70 -11.12 -12.31
CA ARG A 64 -25.59 -11.39 -11.38
C ARG A 64 -25.09 -12.84 -11.41
N ASP A 65 -25.58 -13.64 -12.37
CA ASP A 65 -25.11 -14.99 -12.57
C ASP A 65 -23.75 -15.01 -13.25
N GLY A 66 -22.96 -16.03 -12.96
CA GLY A 66 -21.63 -16.17 -13.52
C GLY A 66 -20.76 -17.13 -12.74
N TYR A 67 -19.46 -16.96 -12.86
CA TYR A 67 -18.50 -17.75 -12.10
C TYR A 67 -17.32 -16.88 -11.64
N ALA A 68 -16.70 -17.31 -10.55
CA ALA A 68 -15.48 -16.68 -10.05
C ALA A 68 -14.48 -17.77 -9.63
N LEU A 69 -13.21 -17.45 -9.74
CA LEU A 69 -12.14 -18.31 -9.24
C LEU A 69 -11.99 -18.16 -7.73
N ARG A 70 -11.43 -19.17 -7.08
CA ARG A 70 -11.17 -19.21 -5.63
C ARG A 70 -10.47 -17.95 -5.11
N SER A 71 -9.46 -17.48 -5.84
CA SER A 71 -8.72 -16.27 -5.50
C SER A 71 -9.59 -15.01 -5.48
N TRP A 72 -10.63 -14.92 -6.32
CA TRP A 72 -11.55 -13.80 -6.31
C TRP A 72 -12.37 -13.76 -5.02
N TYR A 73 -12.96 -14.91 -4.61
CA TYR A 73 -13.71 -15.01 -3.35
C TYR A 73 -12.84 -14.58 -2.15
N ARG A 74 -11.62 -15.09 -2.11
CA ARG A 74 -10.66 -14.72 -1.05
C ARG A 74 -10.38 -13.21 -1.01
N ASN A 75 -10.20 -12.58 -2.18
CA ASN A 75 -9.89 -11.15 -2.26
C ASN A 75 -11.09 -10.27 -1.89
N VAL A 76 -12.33 -10.72 -2.09
CA VAL A 76 -13.53 -10.02 -1.64
C VAL A 76 -13.96 -10.40 -0.21
N GLY A 77 -13.25 -11.37 0.41
CA GLY A 77 -13.51 -11.78 1.79
C GLY A 77 -14.68 -12.71 1.97
N GLU A 78 -15.05 -13.44 0.92
CA GLU A 78 -16.18 -14.38 0.89
C GLU A 78 -15.70 -15.84 0.83
N GLU A 79 -16.56 -16.77 1.22
CA GLU A 79 -16.31 -18.21 1.11
C GLU A 79 -16.41 -18.67 -0.35
N GLU A 80 -15.53 -19.57 -0.75
CA GLU A 80 -15.55 -20.18 -2.08
C GLU A 80 -16.88 -20.90 -2.33
N GLY A 81 -17.51 -20.61 -3.48
CA GLY A 81 -18.78 -21.19 -3.86
C GLY A 81 -20.01 -20.44 -3.37
N THR A 82 -19.86 -19.36 -2.62
CA THR A 82 -20.97 -18.45 -2.32
C THR A 82 -21.59 -17.96 -3.63
N PRO A 83 -22.93 -18.05 -3.81
CA PRO A 83 -23.58 -17.62 -5.03
C PRO A 83 -23.27 -16.17 -5.37
N LEU A 84 -22.81 -15.89 -6.60
CA LEU A 84 -22.46 -14.55 -7.02
C LEU A 84 -23.58 -13.51 -6.83
N PRO A 85 -24.88 -13.84 -7.04
CA PRO A 85 -25.99 -12.93 -6.75
C PRO A 85 -26.07 -12.46 -5.29
N GLU A 86 -25.48 -13.21 -4.35
CA GLU A 86 -25.42 -12.83 -2.93
C GLU A 86 -24.26 -11.87 -2.64
N ILE A 87 -23.28 -11.78 -3.54
CA ILE A 87 -22.08 -10.94 -3.40
C ILE A 87 -22.17 -9.72 -4.31
N ILE A 88 -22.42 -9.94 -5.60
CA ILE A 88 -22.41 -8.87 -6.61
C ILE A 88 -23.64 -7.99 -6.44
N GLY A 89 -23.40 -6.67 -6.41
CA GLY A 89 -24.45 -5.68 -6.17
C GLY A 89 -24.84 -5.51 -4.71
N ILE A 90 -24.28 -6.31 -3.80
CA ILE A 90 -24.42 -6.10 -2.36
C ILE A 90 -23.26 -5.22 -1.92
N HIS A 91 -23.51 -3.92 -1.84
CA HIS A 91 -22.46 -2.96 -1.55
C HIS A 91 -22.12 -2.82 -0.05
N SER A 92 -22.71 -3.70 0.80
CA SER A 92 -22.49 -3.65 2.26
C SER A 92 -21.08 -4.03 2.70
N HIS A 93 -20.37 -4.81 1.90
CA HIS A 93 -18.98 -5.18 2.17
C HIS A 93 -17.97 -4.11 1.75
N PHE A 94 -18.34 -3.11 0.93
CA PHE A 94 -17.49 -1.97 0.66
C PHE A 94 -17.51 -0.97 1.81
N HIS A 95 -16.37 -0.32 2.01
CA HIS A 95 -16.32 0.83 2.92
C HIS A 95 -17.36 1.89 2.52
N PRO A 96 -18.05 2.57 3.47
CA PRO A 96 -19.11 3.52 3.14
C PRO A 96 -18.73 4.60 2.12
N GLU A 97 -17.50 5.12 2.18
CA GLU A 97 -17.00 6.13 1.24
C GLU A 97 -16.78 5.58 -0.18
N ASP A 98 -16.52 4.28 -0.32
CA ASP A 98 -16.19 3.67 -1.61
C ASP A 98 -17.46 3.14 -2.33
N ARG A 99 -18.58 2.97 -1.61
CA ARG A 99 -19.86 2.45 -2.15
C ARG A 99 -20.42 3.28 -3.28
N ALA A 100 -20.39 4.60 -3.13
CA ALA A 100 -20.97 5.52 -4.10
C ALA A 100 -20.35 5.37 -5.49
N VAL A 101 -19.03 5.13 -5.55
CA VAL A 101 -18.30 4.93 -6.82
C VAL A 101 -18.73 3.65 -7.51
N MET A 102 -18.95 2.55 -6.76
CA MET A 102 -19.37 1.26 -7.32
C MET A 102 -20.81 1.30 -7.81
N ILE A 103 -21.68 1.98 -7.08
CA ILE A 103 -23.09 2.16 -7.48
C ILE A 103 -23.16 3.03 -8.74
N ASP A 104 -22.49 4.17 -8.77
CA ASP A 104 -22.45 5.07 -9.94
C ASP A 104 -21.90 4.36 -11.18
N PHE A 105 -20.86 3.55 -11.01
CA PHE A 105 -20.32 2.76 -12.12
C PHE A 105 -21.34 1.77 -12.68
N LEU A 106 -22.03 1.01 -11.84
CA LEU A 106 -23.02 0.04 -12.27
C LEU A 106 -24.19 0.73 -13.00
N ASP A 107 -24.67 1.85 -12.47
CA ASP A 107 -25.71 2.66 -13.10
C ASP A 107 -25.30 3.16 -14.50
N LYS A 108 -24.05 3.59 -14.65
CA LYS A 108 -23.48 4.01 -15.94
C LYS A 108 -23.33 2.86 -16.91
N VAL A 109 -22.94 1.67 -16.44
CA VAL A 109 -22.87 0.47 -17.27
C VAL A 109 -24.24 0.10 -17.79
N ILE A 110 -25.27 0.07 -16.94
CA ILE A 110 -26.65 -0.24 -17.35
C ILE A 110 -27.17 0.75 -18.39
N LYS A 111 -26.77 2.03 -18.31
CA LYS A 111 -27.13 3.06 -19.30
C LYS A 111 -26.28 3.03 -20.56
N GLY A 112 -25.25 2.18 -20.63
CA GLY A 112 -24.29 2.15 -21.74
C GLY A 112 -23.30 3.32 -21.77
N GLU A 113 -23.19 4.08 -20.68
CA GLU A 113 -22.34 5.25 -20.57
C GLU A 113 -20.90 4.92 -20.15
N SER A 114 -20.67 3.71 -19.63
CA SER A 114 -19.35 3.25 -19.20
C SER A 114 -19.16 1.77 -19.53
N SER A 115 -17.92 1.40 -19.90
CA SER A 115 -17.55 0.03 -20.23
C SER A 115 -16.40 -0.50 -19.39
N LYS A 116 -15.79 0.33 -18.54
CA LYS A 116 -14.62 -0.07 -17.73
C LYS A 116 -14.54 0.72 -16.43
N LEU A 117 -14.01 0.06 -15.39
CA LEU A 117 -13.66 0.66 -14.12
C LEU A 117 -12.28 0.17 -13.70
N SER A 118 -11.46 1.05 -13.13
CA SER A 118 -10.28 0.69 -12.36
C SER A 118 -10.24 1.58 -11.12
N ARG A 119 -10.40 0.99 -9.93
CA ARG A 119 -10.45 1.71 -8.65
C ARG A 119 -9.87 0.90 -7.52
N ASP A 120 -9.21 1.61 -6.61
CA ASP A 120 -8.82 1.09 -5.30
C ASP A 120 -9.99 1.31 -4.36
N VAL A 121 -10.46 0.25 -3.72
CA VAL A 121 -11.60 0.25 -2.79
C VAL A 121 -11.24 -0.54 -1.54
N ARG A 122 -11.91 -0.24 -0.44
CA ARG A 122 -11.77 -0.98 0.81
C ARG A 122 -12.90 -1.98 0.94
N ILE A 123 -12.54 -3.25 1.11
CA ILE A 123 -13.47 -4.36 1.26
C ILE A 123 -13.37 -4.89 2.68
N ARG A 124 -14.52 -5.08 3.33
CA ARG A 124 -14.61 -5.60 4.69
C ARG A 124 -14.44 -7.12 4.69
N ARG A 125 -13.53 -7.61 5.49
CA ARG A 125 -13.32 -9.03 5.73
C ARG A 125 -14.27 -9.56 6.81
N ALA A 126 -14.34 -10.89 6.93
CA ALA A 126 -15.15 -11.57 7.95
C ALA A 126 -14.82 -11.17 9.40
N ASP A 127 -13.56 -10.79 9.66
CA ASP A 127 -13.09 -10.27 10.96
C ASP A 127 -13.50 -8.81 11.24
N GLY A 128 -14.18 -8.17 10.29
CA GLY A 128 -14.62 -6.76 10.36
C GLY A 128 -13.58 -5.74 9.90
N ASN A 129 -12.34 -6.13 9.66
CA ASN A 129 -11.28 -5.26 9.16
C ASN A 129 -11.46 -4.97 7.67
N TYR A 130 -10.90 -3.85 7.21
CA TYR A 130 -10.89 -3.49 5.79
C TYR A 130 -9.54 -3.81 5.16
N THR A 131 -9.58 -4.38 3.96
CA THR A 131 -8.42 -4.60 3.09
C THR A 131 -8.56 -3.76 1.84
N TRP A 132 -7.42 -3.32 1.29
CA TRP A 132 -7.39 -2.58 0.04
C TRP A 132 -7.41 -3.54 -1.13
N THR A 133 -8.38 -3.36 -2.00
CA THR A 133 -8.52 -4.17 -3.21
C THR A 133 -8.62 -3.24 -4.42
N ARG A 134 -7.77 -3.45 -5.42
CA ARG A 134 -7.93 -2.82 -6.73
C ARG A 134 -8.91 -3.63 -7.55
N VAL A 135 -10.02 -3.03 -7.92
CA VAL A 135 -11.07 -3.65 -8.73
C VAL A 135 -10.98 -3.10 -10.15
N ASN A 136 -10.77 -4.00 -11.11
CA ASN A 136 -10.82 -3.69 -12.54
C ASN A 136 -12.00 -4.44 -13.14
N VAL A 137 -12.93 -3.70 -13.74
CA VAL A 137 -14.09 -4.26 -14.41
C VAL A 137 -14.07 -3.83 -15.87
N LEU A 138 -14.38 -4.76 -16.75
CA LEU A 138 -14.53 -4.54 -18.19
C LEU A 138 -15.87 -5.15 -18.65
N VAL A 139 -16.70 -4.36 -19.30
CA VAL A 139 -17.89 -4.85 -20.03
C VAL A 139 -17.43 -5.51 -21.32
N ARG A 140 -17.67 -6.81 -21.44
CA ARG A 140 -17.28 -7.62 -22.59
C ARG A 140 -18.36 -7.67 -23.65
N ASN A 141 -19.61 -7.78 -23.22
CA ASN A 141 -20.77 -7.87 -24.08
C ASN A 141 -21.90 -6.99 -23.51
N TYR A 142 -22.52 -6.20 -24.39
CA TYR A 142 -23.60 -5.30 -24.00
C TYR A 142 -24.77 -5.47 -24.98
N GLN A 143 -25.76 -6.25 -24.57
CA GLN A 143 -26.98 -6.56 -25.34
C GLN A 143 -28.21 -6.28 -24.48
N LEU A 144 -28.56 -5.00 -24.35
CA LEU A 144 -29.65 -4.59 -23.45
C LEU A 144 -31.04 -5.13 -23.91
N GLN A 145 -31.21 -5.38 -25.20
CA GLN A 145 -32.44 -5.97 -25.73
C GLN A 145 -32.67 -7.39 -25.22
N ASP A 146 -31.59 -8.13 -24.98
CA ASP A 146 -31.62 -9.51 -24.46
C ASP A 146 -31.41 -9.56 -22.94
N ASN A 147 -31.33 -8.40 -22.27
CA ASN A 147 -30.97 -8.27 -20.85
C ASN A 147 -29.64 -8.92 -20.49
N ILE A 148 -28.62 -8.78 -21.35
CA ILE A 148 -27.31 -9.36 -21.15
C ILE A 148 -26.27 -8.23 -21.09
N ILE A 149 -25.58 -8.12 -19.97
CA ILE A 149 -24.41 -7.24 -19.78
C ILE A 149 -23.30 -8.05 -19.11
N GLU A 150 -22.47 -8.71 -19.93
CA GLU A 150 -21.38 -9.53 -19.42
C GLU A 150 -20.19 -8.66 -18.98
N MET A 151 -19.73 -8.91 -17.77
CA MET A 151 -18.59 -8.21 -17.17
C MET A 151 -17.48 -9.17 -16.76
N LEU A 152 -16.27 -8.77 -17.02
CA LEU A 152 -15.05 -9.37 -16.46
C LEU A 152 -14.59 -8.51 -15.29
N CYS A 153 -14.34 -9.12 -14.15
CA CYS A 153 -13.78 -8.46 -12.97
C CYS A 153 -12.44 -9.11 -12.61
N ILE A 154 -11.41 -8.30 -12.56
CA ILE A 154 -10.11 -8.71 -12.00
C ILE A 154 -9.87 -7.86 -10.77
N ASN A 155 -9.66 -8.51 -9.64
CA ASN A 155 -9.35 -7.86 -8.39
C ASN A 155 -7.93 -8.22 -7.90
N PHE A 156 -7.31 -7.28 -7.20
CA PHE A 156 -5.96 -7.45 -6.63
C PHE A 156 -6.00 -7.02 -5.17
N ASP A 157 -5.51 -7.86 -4.27
CA ASP A 157 -5.24 -7.40 -2.90
C ASP A 157 -3.98 -6.53 -2.92
N ILE A 158 -4.17 -5.23 -2.68
CA ILE A 158 -3.11 -4.23 -2.66
C ILE A 158 -2.83 -3.69 -1.25
N THR A 159 -3.25 -4.43 -0.22
CA THR A 159 -3.13 -4.00 1.18
C THR A 159 -1.68 -3.75 1.56
N GLU A 160 -0.79 -4.70 1.26
CA GLU A 160 0.65 -4.60 1.51
C GLU A 160 1.29 -3.41 0.76
N LEU A 161 0.85 -3.17 -0.48
CA LEU A 161 1.29 -2.01 -1.27
C LEU A 161 0.89 -0.69 -0.59
N LYS A 162 -0.36 -0.58 -0.13
CA LYS A 162 -0.88 0.62 0.56
C LYS A 162 -0.22 0.84 1.93
N GLU A 163 0.06 -0.21 2.66
CA GLU A 163 0.80 -0.14 3.92
C GLU A 163 2.25 0.33 3.70
N THR A 164 2.93 -0.22 2.69
CA THR A 164 4.28 0.19 2.32
C THR A 164 4.32 1.65 1.86
N GLU A 165 3.38 2.07 1.02
CA GLU A 165 3.22 3.46 0.59
C GLU A 165 3.06 4.41 1.78
N ARG A 166 2.19 4.05 2.73
CA ARG A 166 1.96 4.84 3.96
C ARG A 166 3.21 4.92 4.84
N MET A 167 3.92 3.82 5.03
CA MET A 167 5.17 3.81 5.80
C MET A 167 6.25 4.69 5.13
N LEU A 168 6.36 4.63 3.82
CA LEU A 168 7.32 5.44 3.05
C LEU A 168 7.01 6.93 3.15
N ILE A 169 5.73 7.32 3.02
CA ILE A 169 5.30 8.71 3.20
C ILE A 169 5.66 9.20 4.61
N GLY A 170 5.32 8.43 5.65
CA GLY A 170 5.63 8.80 7.03
C GLY A 170 7.14 8.88 7.32
N ALA A 171 7.96 8.02 6.72
CA ALA A 171 9.42 8.08 6.83
C ALA A 171 9.98 9.32 6.13
N LYS A 172 9.44 9.65 4.94
CA LYS A 172 9.82 10.85 4.20
C LYS A 172 9.51 12.12 4.98
N GLU A 173 8.28 12.25 5.51
CA GLU A 173 7.88 13.42 6.31
C GLU A 173 8.78 13.62 7.53
N LYS A 174 9.14 12.54 8.24
CA LYS A 174 10.07 12.60 9.36
C LYS A 174 11.47 13.03 8.94
N ALA A 175 11.96 12.56 7.80
CA ALA A 175 13.26 12.94 7.27
C ALA A 175 13.30 14.43 6.85
N GLU A 176 12.25 14.91 6.17
CA GLU A 176 12.13 16.31 5.77
C GLU A 176 12.05 17.25 6.99
N GLU A 177 11.30 16.85 8.04
CA GLU A 177 11.24 17.64 9.28
C GLU A 177 12.58 17.68 10.00
N ALA A 178 13.30 16.57 10.09
CA ALA A 178 14.65 16.52 10.68
C ALA A 178 15.63 17.42 9.92
N ASP A 179 15.58 17.41 8.58
CA ASP A 179 16.43 18.27 7.74
C ASP A 179 16.10 19.76 7.92
N ARG A 180 14.80 20.09 8.01
CA ARG A 180 14.34 21.45 8.30
C ARG A 180 14.83 21.94 9.66
N LEU A 181 14.70 21.12 10.70
CA LEU A 181 15.18 21.45 12.05
C LEU A 181 16.69 21.64 12.08
N LYS A 182 17.44 20.76 11.41
CA LYS A 182 18.89 20.87 11.28
C LYS A 182 19.32 22.16 10.58
N SER A 183 18.63 22.52 9.49
CA SER A 183 18.93 23.75 8.74
C SER A 183 18.63 24.99 9.57
N ALA A 184 17.50 25.03 10.29
CA ALA A 184 17.15 26.12 11.19
C ALA A 184 18.14 26.24 12.36
N PHE A 185 18.58 25.11 12.93
CA PHE A 185 19.60 25.08 13.98
C PHE A 185 20.92 25.68 13.50
N LEU A 186 21.42 25.25 12.34
CA LEU A 186 22.68 25.79 11.77
C LEU A 186 22.59 27.30 11.48
N ALA A 187 21.44 27.76 10.97
CA ALA A 187 21.20 29.18 10.73
C ALA A 187 21.25 30.00 12.04
N ASN A 188 20.55 29.52 13.07
CA ASN A 188 20.53 30.17 14.39
C ASN A 188 21.92 30.18 15.04
N MET A 189 22.64 29.04 15.00
CA MET A 189 24.02 28.96 15.54
C MET A 189 24.95 29.91 14.83
N SER A 190 24.82 30.06 13.52
CA SER A 190 25.62 31.03 12.76
C SER A 190 25.39 32.48 13.22
N HIS A 191 24.15 32.81 13.57
CA HIS A 191 23.80 34.12 14.12
C HIS A 191 24.33 34.31 15.53
N GLU A 192 24.16 33.33 16.42
CA GLU A 192 24.61 33.36 17.81
C GLU A 192 26.14 33.44 17.92
N ILE A 193 26.88 32.83 17.01
CA ILE A 193 28.34 32.91 16.91
C ILE A 193 28.80 34.28 16.37
N ARG A 194 28.10 34.79 15.34
CA ARG A 194 28.52 36.04 14.66
C ARG A 194 28.44 37.25 15.58
N THR A 195 27.46 37.33 16.46
CA THR A 195 27.24 38.49 17.33
C THR A 195 28.43 38.74 18.29
N PRO A 196 28.82 37.77 19.14
CA PRO A 196 29.99 37.96 20.01
C PRO A 196 31.30 38.10 19.23
N LEU A 197 31.46 37.39 18.09
CA LEU A 197 32.64 37.50 17.25
C LEU A 197 32.79 38.92 16.69
N ASN A 198 31.73 39.54 16.20
CA ASN A 198 31.75 40.93 15.72
C ASN A 198 32.07 41.92 16.83
N ALA A 199 31.58 41.69 18.06
CA ALA A 199 31.92 42.51 19.21
C ALA A 199 33.42 42.41 19.55
N ILE A 200 33.96 41.17 19.60
CA ILE A 200 35.37 40.93 19.84
C ILE A 200 36.24 41.68 18.80
N VAL A 201 35.93 41.51 17.51
CA VAL A 201 36.69 42.15 16.41
C VAL A 201 36.59 43.67 16.48
N GLY A 202 35.37 44.23 16.67
CA GLY A 202 35.15 45.65 16.73
C GLY A 202 35.86 46.33 17.92
N PHE A 203 35.69 45.75 19.11
CA PHE A 203 36.35 46.32 20.31
C PHE A 203 37.85 46.08 20.35
N SER A 204 38.37 45.05 19.68
CA SER A 204 39.82 44.86 19.51
C SER A 204 40.45 46.00 18.70
N SER A 205 39.80 46.46 17.64
CA SER A 205 40.27 47.60 16.86
C SER A 205 40.23 48.90 17.67
N LEU A 206 39.14 49.11 18.44
CA LEU A 206 39.02 50.29 19.31
C LEU A 206 40.05 50.27 20.46
N LEU A 207 40.41 49.11 20.99
CA LEU A 207 41.42 48.93 22.02
C LEU A 207 42.79 49.34 21.56
N GLU A 208 43.15 49.14 20.28
CA GLU A 208 44.41 49.59 19.68
C GLU A 208 44.46 51.11 19.59
N GLU A 209 43.35 51.79 19.34
CA GLU A 209 43.30 53.25 19.15
C GLU A 209 43.02 53.99 20.46
N ALA A 210 42.66 53.34 21.55
CA ALA A 210 42.32 53.95 22.81
C ALA A 210 43.56 54.52 23.47
N GLU A 211 43.55 55.79 23.93
CA GLU A 211 44.58 56.42 24.67
C GLU A 211 44.35 56.37 26.19
N ASP A 212 43.08 56.43 26.60
CA ASP A 212 42.66 56.44 28.01
C ASP A 212 42.66 55.05 28.65
N ALA A 213 43.17 54.98 29.90
CA ALA A 213 43.21 53.72 30.66
C ALA A 213 41.84 53.16 31.01
N GLU A 214 40.83 54.02 31.23
CA GLU A 214 39.45 53.61 31.53
C GLU A 214 38.80 53.00 30.27
N GLU A 215 38.98 53.60 29.10
CA GLU A 215 38.50 53.06 27.82
C GLU A 215 39.14 51.71 27.49
N LYS A 216 40.46 51.58 27.68
CA LYS A 216 41.19 50.33 27.51
C LYS A 216 40.62 49.21 28.38
N HIS A 217 40.33 49.50 29.65
CA HIS A 217 39.79 48.56 30.58
C HIS A 217 38.35 48.12 30.17
N LEU A 218 37.54 49.08 29.77
CA LEU A 218 36.16 48.82 29.29
C LEU A 218 36.17 47.90 28.06
N TYR A 219 36.98 48.22 27.02
CA TYR A 219 37.06 47.43 25.79
C TYR A 219 37.60 46.02 26.05
N ALA A 220 38.61 45.88 26.90
CA ALA A 220 39.14 44.59 27.30
C ALA A 220 38.11 43.73 28.02
N THR A 221 37.28 44.32 28.90
CA THR A 221 36.21 43.64 29.62
C THR A 221 35.12 43.12 28.63
N ILE A 222 34.71 43.97 27.67
CA ILE A 222 33.75 43.59 26.67
C ILE A 222 34.24 42.41 25.80
N ILE A 223 35.51 42.45 25.41
CA ILE A 223 36.16 41.38 24.66
C ILE A 223 36.18 40.07 25.46
N GLU A 224 36.54 40.15 26.74
CA GLU A 224 36.61 38.99 27.63
C GLU A 224 35.20 38.36 27.84
N GLU A 225 34.19 39.16 28.07
CA GLU A 225 32.77 38.68 28.24
C GLU A 225 32.28 37.99 26.98
N ASN A 226 32.50 38.58 25.80
CA ASN A 226 32.08 37.97 24.53
C ASN A 226 32.88 36.71 24.20
N ASN A 227 34.14 36.62 24.60
CA ASN A 227 34.95 35.41 24.49
C ASN A 227 34.38 34.27 25.35
N LYS A 228 34.00 34.55 26.63
CA LYS A 228 33.38 33.60 27.53
C LYS A 228 32.05 33.07 26.93
N LEU A 229 31.22 33.98 26.38
CA LEU A 229 29.97 33.63 25.73
C LEU A 229 30.23 32.74 24.53
N LEU A 230 31.18 33.02 23.68
CA LEU A 230 31.52 32.22 22.50
C LEU A 230 32.00 30.80 22.87
N LEU A 231 32.84 30.70 23.91
CA LEU A 231 33.33 29.41 24.41
C LEU A 231 32.17 28.55 24.96
N GLN A 232 31.23 29.18 25.67
CA GLN A 232 30.04 28.49 26.18
C GLN A 232 29.19 27.97 25.02
N LEU A 233 28.89 28.77 24.00
CA LEU A 233 28.16 28.36 22.81
C LEU A 233 28.81 27.16 22.09
N ILE A 234 30.13 27.18 21.95
CA ILE A 234 30.87 26.07 21.35
C ILE A 234 30.75 24.81 22.20
N SER A 235 30.85 24.93 23.53
CA SER A 235 30.64 23.77 24.42
C SER A 235 29.25 23.19 24.31
N ASP A 236 28.22 24.04 24.29
CA ASP A 236 26.80 23.63 24.17
C ASP A 236 26.55 22.88 22.83
N ILE A 237 27.15 23.36 21.72
CA ILE A 237 27.08 22.70 20.41
C ILE A 237 27.75 21.31 20.43
N LEU A 238 28.93 21.22 21.06
CA LEU A 238 29.69 19.97 21.20
C LEU A 238 28.92 18.94 22.06
N ASP A 239 28.31 19.40 23.15
CA ASP A 239 27.54 18.55 24.03
C ASP A 239 26.22 18.03 23.32
N LEU A 240 25.57 18.92 22.58
CA LEU A 240 24.42 18.50 21.73
C LEU A 240 24.86 17.47 20.68
N SER A 241 26.02 17.69 20.04
CA SER A 241 26.55 16.73 19.05
C SER A 241 26.87 15.36 19.66
N LYS A 242 27.36 15.32 20.91
CA LYS A 242 27.57 14.05 21.64
C LYS A 242 26.26 13.35 21.99
N ILE A 243 25.22 14.13 22.37
CA ILE A 243 23.87 13.60 22.63
C ILE A 243 23.29 12.98 21.38
N GLU A 244 23.35 13.68 20.23
CA GLU A 244 22.87 13.14 18.95
C GLU A 244 23.63 11.89 18.50
N ALA A 245 24.94 11.83 18.76
CA ALA A 245 25.77 10.66 18.46
C ALA A 245 25.58 9.50 19.45
N GLY A 246 24.80 9.70 20.54
CA GLY A 246 24.65 8.69 21.60
C GLY A 246 25.93 8.44 22.41
N THR A 247 26.88 9.37 22.37
CA THR A 247 28.20 9.26 23.04
C THR A 247 28.31 10.14 24.29
N PHE A 248 27.18 10.69 24.76
CA PHE A 248 27.13 11.51 25.97
C PHE A 248 27.13 10.61 27.21
N ASP A 249 28.25 10.64 27.96
CA ASP A 249 28.38 9.92 29.22
C ASP A 249 27.74 10.68 30.37
N ILE A 250 26.69 10.14 30.97
CA ILE A 250 26.11 10.67 32.20
C ILE A 250 26.84 10.06 33.38
N ILE A 251 27.64 10.85 34.06
CA ILE A 251 28.33 10.46 35.30
C ILE A 251 27.44 10.90 36.48
N PRO A 252 26.76 9.97 37.19
CA PRO A 252 25.95 10.32 38.34
C PRO A 252 26.84 10.68 39.53
N GLU A 253 26.72 11.91 40.03
CA GLU A 253 27.35 12.34 41.27
C GLU A 253 26.32 12.48 42.38
N GLN A 254 26.71 12.16 43.62
CA GLN A 254 25.91 12.45 44.79
C GLN A 254 26.01 13.95 45.13
N VAL A 255 24.89 14.63 44.97
CA VAL A 255 24.77 16.06 45.27
C VAL A 255 23.88 16.27 46.47
N ASP A 256 24.27 17.07 47.44
CA ASP A 256 23.45 17.48 48.55
C ASP A 256 22.38 18.49 48.04
N ALA A 257 21.09 18.07 48.10
CA ALA A 257 19.99 18.90 47.63
C ALA A 257 19.87 20.23 48.39
N GLN A 258 20.41 20.35 49.60
CA GLN A 258 20.46 21.59 50.35
C GLN A 258 21.45 22.62 49.80
N GLN A 259 22.52 22.13 49.12
CA GLN A 259 23.52 23.03 48.49
C GLN A 259 23.05 23.57 47.14
N LEU A 260 22.08 22.91 46.48
CA LEU A 260 21.56 23.36 45.20
C LEU A 260 20.44 24.46 45.34
N CYS A 261 19.89 24.65 46.54
CA CYS A 261 18.78 25.60 46.78
C CYS A 261 19.21 26.86 47.48
N ASN A 262 20.50 27.08 47.74
CA ASN A 262 21.09 28.33 48.26
C ASN A 262 21.88 29.04 47.14
#